data_2cb24f61c82a5153762d1105d3bffa80
#
_entry.id   2cb24f61c82a5153762d1105d3bffa80
#
_cell.length_a   1.000
_cell.length_b   1.000
_cell.length_c   1.000
_cell.angle_alpha   90.00
_cell.angle_beta   90.00
_cell.angle_gamma   90.00
#
_symmetry.space_group_name_H-M   'P 1'
#
loop_
_entity.id
_entity.type
_entity.pdbx_description
1 polymer ?
#
loop_
_entity_poly.entity_id
_entity_poly.type
_entity_poly.pdbx_seq_one_letter_code
_entity_poly.pdbx_strand_id
1 'polypeptide(L)'
;MRATVDLLASLGITSCADLLQLGRGPVLERFGDVGERLWILASGGDAAVLSSERAQADITVEYDIDGGGESVQTMTVPVICAAEELAGRLYGAALVSHTLRIDVEDGGGGSRSRTWSGCDLSVPTDIALRVRWTFTGWMAGDQGPSGEARSIRITACDPCPGSGSSAL
;
A
#
# COMPACT_ATOMS: atom_id res chain seq x y z
N MET A 1 5.67 -11.03 -9.86
CA MET A 1 6.71 -11.87 -9.23
C MET A 1 6.74 -13.31 -9.73
N ARG A 2 5.64 -14.10 -9.74
CA ARG A 2 5.63 -15.47 -10.30
C ARG A 2 6.07 -15.52 -11.77
N ALA A 3 5.52 -14.67 -12.64
CA ALA A 3 5.86 -14.63 -14.07
C ALA A 3 7.36 -14.40 -14.32
N THR A 4 8.04 -13.60 -13.48
CA THR A 4 9.48 -13.35 -13.61
C THR A 4 10.29 -14.57 -13.18
N VAL A 5 9.85 -15.29 -12.15
CA VAL A 5 10.49 -16.54 -11.70
C VAL A 5 10.35 -17.63 -12.76
N ASP A 6 9.16 -17.77 -13.35
CA ASP A 6 8.89 -18.73 -14.41
C ASP A 6 9.75 -18.42 -15.68
N LEU A 7 9.92 -17.13 -16.00
CA LEU A 7 10.78 -16.69 -17.09
C LEU A 7 12.26 -17.01 -16.82
N LEU A 8 12.75 -16.74 -15.60
CA LEU A 8 14.11 -17.08 -15.19
C LEU A 8 14.36 -18.59 -15.27
N ALA A 9 13.41 -19.39 -14.77
CA ALA A 9 13.49 -20.85 -14.86
C ALA A 9 13.55 -21.35 -16.31
N SER A 10 12.77 -20.73 -17.23
CA SER A 10 12.79 -21.06 -18.66
C SER A 10 14.12 -20.72 -19.32
N LEU A 11 14.89 -19.80 -18.77
CA LEU A 11 16.25 -19.41 -19.21
C LEU A 11 17.35 -20.25 -18.53
N GLY A 12 16.98 -21.26 -17.72
CA GLY A 12 17.93 -22.11 -17.02
C GLY A 12 18.48 -21.50 -15.73
N ILE A 13 17.94 -20.36 -15.27
CA ILE A 13 18.34 -19.69 -14.03
C ILE A 13 17.43 -20.23 -12.92
N THR A 14 17.88 -21.23 -12.19
CA THR A 14 17.09 -21.95 -11.18
C THR A 14 17.54 -21.70 -9.75
N SER A 15 18.71 -21.05 -9.57
CA SER A 15 19.26 -20.74 -8.25
C SER A 15 19.75 -19.29 -8.15
N CYS A 16 19.89 -18.80 -6.92
CA CYS A 16 20.53 -17.50 -6.67
C CYS A 16 21.97 -17.45 -7.21
N ALA A 17 22.68 -18.55 -7.15
CA ALA A 17 24.05 -18.63 -7.68
C ALA A 17 24.08 -18.43 -9.20
N ASP A 18 23.13 -19.01 -9.94
CA ASP A 18 23.04 -18.83 -11.40
C ASP A 18 22.76 -17.36 -11.74
N LEU A 19 21.88 -16.71 -10.97
CA LEU A 19 21.55 -15.30 -11.16
C LEU A 19 22.76 -14.40 -10.92
N LEU A 20 23.55 -14.69 -9.87
CA LEU A 20 24.75 -13.92 -9.54
C LEU A 20 25.86 -14.09 -10.59
N GLN A 21 25.98 -15.27 -11.21
CA GLN A 21 26.95 -15.52 -12.27
C GLN A 21 26.70 -14.70 -13.52
N LEU A 22 25.46 -14.29 -13.80
CA LEU A 22 25.13 -13.42 -14.91
C LEU A 22 25.67 -11.99 -14.74
N GLY A 23 25.91 -11.58 -13.50
CA GLY A 23 26.30 -10.23 -13.17
C GLY A 23 25.14 -9.24 -13.10
N ARG A 24 25.33 -8.16 -12.34
CA ARG A 24 24.30 -7.16 -12.08
C ARG A 24 23.82 -6.45 -13.36
N GLY A 25 24.77 -6.07 -14.25
CA GLY A 25 24.47 -5.30 -15.44
C GLY A 25 23.46 -5.98 -16.38
N PRO A 26 23.74 -7.19 -16.86
CA PRO A 26 22.81 -7.93 -17.74
C PRO A 26 21.44 -8.22 -17.10
N VAL A 27 21.41 -8.46 -15.79
CA VAL A 27 20.15 -8.70 -15.07
C VAL A 27 19.30 -7.42 -15.00
N LEU A 28 19.93 -6.27 -14.73
CA LEU A 28 19.27 -4.97 -14.70
C LEU A 28 18.77 -4.57 -16.10
N GLU A 29 19.58 -4.74 -17.12
CA GLU A 29 19.24 -4.39 -18.51
C GLU A 29 18.05 -5.19 -19.03
N ARG A 30 17.94 -6.48 -18.67
CA ARG A 30 16.89 -7.37 -19.18
C ARG A 30 15.61 -7.36 -18.35
N PHE A 31 15.71 -7.16 -17.02
CA PHE A 31 14.59 -7.30 -16.09
C PHE A 31 14.27 -6.00 -15.33
N GLY A 32 15.01 -4.91 -15.61
CA GLY A 32 14.81 -3.61 -14.96
C GLY A 32 14.87 -3.69 -13.43
N ASP A 33 14.03 -2.90 -12.77
CA ASP A 33 13.98 -2.79 -11.29
C ASP A 33 13.67 -4.13 -10.60
N VAL A 34 12.90 -5.01 -11.26
CA VAL A 34 12.62 -6.35 -10.73
C VAL A 34 13.88 -7.19 -10.72
N GLY A 35 14.69 -7.09 -11.79
CA GLY A 35 15.99 -7.75 -11.89
C GLY A 35 16.96 -7.26 -10.82
N GLU A 36 17.00 -5.97 -10.57
CA GLU A 36 17.84 -5.38 -9.55
C GLU A 36 17.48 -5.88 -8.15
N ARG A 37 16.19 -5.90 -7.81
CA ARG A 37 15.70 -6.46 -6.55
C ARG A 37 16.07 -7.93 -6.37
N LEU A 38 15.88 -8.72 -7.42
CA LEU A 38 16.23 -10.15 -7.39
C LEU A 38 17.74 -10.35 -7.22
N TRP A 39 18.56 -9.54 -7.89
CA TRP A 39 20.03 -9.61 -7.77
C TRP A 39 20.50 -9.27 -6.37
N ILE A 40 19.93 -8.22 -5.75
CA ILE A 40 20.25 -7.81 -4.37
C ILE A 40 19.86 -8.91 -3.38
N LEU A 41 18.66 -9.47 -3.49
CA LEU A 41 18.24 -10.58 -2.64
C LEU A 41 19.13 -11.80 -2.82
N ALA A 42 19.51 -12.13 -4.06
CA ALA A 42 20.38 -13.25 -4.36
C ALA A 42 21.80 -13.04 -3.80
N SER A 43 22.29 -11.79 -3.73
CA SER A 43 23.58 -11.45 -3.14
C SER A 43 23.59 -11.39 -1.61
N GLY A 44 22.46 -11.68 -0.96
CA GLY A 44 22.32 -11.60 0.48
C GLY A 44 22.07 -10.17 1.00
N GLY A 45 21.78 -9.23 0.11
CA GLY A 45 21.40 -7.87 0.47
C GLY A 45 19.93 -7.80 0.90
N ASP A 46 19.61 -6.78 1.69
CA ASP A 46 18.24 -6.48 2.07
C ASP A 46 17.62 -5.54 1.01
N ALA A 47 16.58 -6.01 0.31
CA ALA A 47 15.86 -5.19 -0.66
C ALA A 47 15.18 -3.97 0.00
N ALA A 48 15.01 -3.98 1.32
CA ALA A 48 14.50 -2.85 2.08
C ALA A 48 15.50 -1.66 2.10
N VAL A 49 16.79 -1.92 1.98
CA VAL A 49 17.83 -0.86 1.95
C VAL A 49 17.71 0.02 0.70
N LEU A 50 17.28 -0.53 -0.43
CA LEU A 50 17.04 0.27 -1.64
C LEU A 50 15.76 1.12 -1.56
N SER A 51 14.78 0.72 -0.76
CA SER A 51 13.60 1.54 -0.48
C SER A 51 13.94 2.73 0.42
N SER A 52 14.98 2.65 1.26
CA SER A 52 15.29 3.68 2.24
C SER A 52 15.93 4.95 1.66
N GLU A 53 16.60 4.87 0.52
CA GLU A 53 17.18 6.07 -0.11
C GLU A 53 16.18 7.01 -0.77
N ARG A 54 14.93 6.57 -0.95
CA ARG A 54 13.81 7.36 -1.46
C ARG A 54 12.48 7.04 -0.78
N ALA A 55 12.50 6.65 0.48
CA ALA A 55 11.26 6.52 1.24
C ALA A 55 10.59 7.90 1.31
N GLN A 56 9.62 8.12 0.46
CA GLN A 56 8.72 9.27 0.57
C GLN A 56 7.92 9.08 1.88
N ALA A 57 7.70 10.18 2.58
CA ALA A 57 6.87 10.12 3.78
C ALA A 57 5.48 9.58 3.43
N ASP A 58 4.92 8.75 4.32
CA ASP A 58 3.55 8.28 4.23
C ASP A 58 2.60 9.47 4.02
N ILE A 59 1.61 9.30 3.16
CA ILE A 59 0.57 10.31 2.92
C ILE A 59 -0.65 9.92 3.74
N THR A 60 -1.02 10.79 4.68
CA THR A 60 -2.12 10.54 5.62
C THR A 60 -3.23 11.57 5.44
N VAL A 61 -4.46 11.09 5.50
CA VAL A 61 -5.68 11.90 5.54
C VAL A 61 -6.48 11.48 6.77
N GLU A 62 -6.99 12.46 7.51
CA GLU A 62 -7.78 12.24 8.72
C GLU A 62 -9.11 12.99 8.63
N TYR A 63 -10.16 12.33 9.06
CA TYR A 63 -11.50 12.89 9.13
C TYR A 63 -12.14 12.62 10.47
N ASP A 64 -12.69 13.66 11.08
CA ASP A 64 -13.55 13.54 12.24
C ASP A 64 -14.94 13.06 11.81
N ILE A 65 -15.54 12.23 12.64
CA ILE A 65 -16.88 11.69 12.41
C ILE A 65 -17.84 12.43 13.34
N ASP A 66 -18.53 13.42 12.77
CA ASP A 66 -19.53 14.20 13.51
C ASP A 66 -20.70 13.32 13.93
N GLY A 67 -21.03 13.34 15.22
CA GLY A 67 -22.19 12.62 15.77
C GLY A 67 -21.98 11.14 16.08
N GLY A 68 -20.73 10.67 16.03
CA GLY A 68 -20.39 9.28 16.33
C GLY A 68 -20.72 8.29 15.21
N GLY A 69 -19.80 7.38 14.92
CA GLY A 69 -19.98 6.35 13.89
C GLY A 69 -20.61 5.07 14.46
N GLU A 70 -21.91 5.10 14.78
CA GLU A 70 -22.63 3.89 15.24
C GLU A 70 -22.95 2.91 14.10
N SER A 71 -22.89 3.35 12.85
CA SER A 71 -23.26 2.53 11.70
C SER A 71 -22.33 2.76 10.50
N VAL A 72 -22.22 1.74 9.65
CA VAL A 72 -21.51 1.82 8.37
C VAL A 72 -22.11 2.92 7.47
N GLN A 73 -23.36 3.28 7.65
CA GLN A 73 -24.04 4.31 6.85
C GLN A 73 -23.58 5.73 7.21
N THR A 74 -23.41 6.04 8.49
CA THR A 74 -22.89 7.34 8.95
C THR A 74 -21.44 7.57 8.50
N MET A 75 -20.69 6.49 8.29
CA MET A 75 -19.30 6.51 7.83
C MET A 75 -19.16 6.70 6.31
N THR A 76 -20.24 6.59 5.53
CA THR A 76 -20.13 6.53 4.06
C THR A 76 -19.56 7.82 3.49
N VAL A 77 -20.05 9.00 3.90
CA VAL A 77 -19.61 10.29 3.37
C VAL A 77 -18.17 10.60 3.79
N PRO A 78 -17.79 10.56 5.09
CA PRO A 78 -16.42 10.74 5.52
C PRO A 78 -15.41 9.83 4.80
N VAL A 79 -15.77 8.57 4.61
CA VAL A 79 -14.92 7.58 3.93
C VAL A 79 -14.70 7.92 2.46
N ILE A 80 -15.75 8.35 1.74
CA ILE A 80 -15.62 8.75 0.34
C ILE A 80 -14.74 10.00 0.24
N CYS A 81 -14.99 11.03 1.04
CA CYS A 81 -14.16 12.25 1.05
C CYS A 81 -12.70 11.95 1.37
N ALA A 82 -12.43 11.12 2.38
CA ALA A 82 -11.08 10.71 2.73
C ALA A 82 -10.38 9.97 1.58
N ALA A 83 -11.10 9.05 0.92
CA ALA A 83 -10.57 8.28 -0.19
C ALA A 83 -10.24 9.16 -1.40
N GLU A 84 -11.12 10.09 -1.75
CA GLU A 84 -10.90 11.06 -2.85
C GLU A 84 -9.71 11.97 -2.53
N GLU A 85 -9.60 12.45 -1.31
CA GLU A 85 -8.49 13.30 -0.89
C GLU A 85 -7.16 12.55 -0.90
N LEU A 86 -7.11 11.31 -0.40
CA LEU A 86 -5.88 10.50 -0.40
C LEU A 86 -5.41 10.23 -1.83
N ALA A 87 -6.31 9.79 -2.71
CA ALA A 87 -6.00 9.57 -4.12
C ALA A 87 -5.56 10.86 -4.83
N GLY A 88 -6.22 11.98 -4.53
CA GLY A 88 -5.86 13.30 -5.06
C GLY A 88 -4.48 13.78 -4.62
N ARG A 89 -4.10 13.54 -3.36
CA ARG A 89 -2.76 13.86 -2.83
C ARG A 89 -1.68 13.00 -3.49
N LEU A 90 -1.92 11.70 -3.66
CA LEU A 90 -1.01 10.80 -4.38
C LEU A 90 -0.82 11.26 -5.83
N TYR A 91 -1.92 11.55 -6.53
CA TYR A 91 -1.89 12.03 -7.91
C TYR A 91 -1.13 13.37 -8.04
N GLY A 92 -1.43 14.35 -7.17
CA GLY A 92 -0.78 15.65 -7.17
C GLY A 92 0.72 15.60 -6.88
N ALA A 93 1.18 14.58 -6.16
CA ALA A 93 2.58 14.31 -5.87
C ALA A 93 3.26 13.41 -6.92
N ALA A 94 2.54 12.92 -7.93
CA ALA A 94 2.97 11.91 -8.89
C ALA A 94 3.48 10.62 -8.21
N LEU A 95 2.81 10.23 -7.12
CA LEU A 95 3.12 9.06 -6.32
C LEU A 95 2.06 7.97 -6.49
N VAL A 96 2.49 6.73 -6.30
CA VAL A 96 1.62 5.55 -6.20
C VAL A 96 1.95 4.81 -4.91
N SER A 97 0.95 4.19 -4.32
CA SER A 97 1.13 3.29 -3.19
C SER A 97 0.18 2.10 -3.35
N HIS A 98 0.62 0.95 -2.85
CA HIS A 98 -0.16 -0.29 -2.88
C HIS A 98 -0.47 -0.81 -1.47
N THR A 99 -0.14 -0.02 -0.45
CA THR A 99 -0.37 -0.38 0.95
C THR A 99 -1.19 0.71 1.62
N LEU A 100 -2.39 0.34 2.08
CA LEU A 100 -3.33 1.20 2.79
C LEU A 100 -3.38 0.81 4.26
N ARG A 101 -3.07 1.74 5.16
CA ARG A 101 -3.34 1.59 6.60
C ARG A 101 -4.58 2.40 6.97
N ILE A 102 -5.44 1.78 7.75
CA ILE A 102 -6.69 2.35 8.24
C ILE A 102 -6.64 2.32 9.74
N ASP A 103 -6.69 3.49 10.37
CA ASP A 103 -6.73 3.67 11.80
C ASP A 103 -8.06 4.33 12.19
N VAL A 104 -8.69 3.85 13.25
CA VAL A 104 -9.94 4.40 13.78
C VAL A 104 -9.77 4.62 15.26
N GLU A 105 -10.15 5.78 15.74
CA GLU A 105 -10.20 6.13 17.15
C GLU A 105 -11.66 6.19 17.61
N ASP A 106 -11.94 5.60 18.77
CA ASP A 106 -13.24 5.67 19.41
C ASP A 106 -13.32 6.80 20.47
N GLY A 107 -14.54 7.15 20.85
CA GLY A 107 -14.80 8.18 21.86
C GLY A 107 -14.26 7.86 23.26
N GLY A 108 -13.89 6.62 23.51
CA GLY A 108 -13.29 6.14 24.77
C GLY A 108 -11.75 6.18 24.78
N GLY A 109 -11.11 6.63 23.69
CA GLY A 109 -9.66 6.66 23.53
C GLY A 109 -9.05 5.32 23.10
N GLY A 110 -9.88 4.36 22.70
CA GLY A 110 -9.44 3.13 22.04
C GLY A 110 -9.09 3.41 20.57
N SER A 111 -8.09 2.71 20.06
CA SER A 111 -7.73 2.77 18.64
C SER A 111 -7.64 1.38 18.03
N ARG A 112 -8.01 1.29 16.75
CA ARG A 112 -7.89 0.06 15.95
C ARG A 112 -7.19 0.39 14.66
N SER A 113 -6.32 -0.52 14.22
CA SER A 113 -5.56 -0.36 12.99
C SER A 113 -5.66 -1.62 12.13
N ARG A 114 -5.73 -1.43 10.82
CA ARG A 114 -5.64 -2.51 9.83
C ARG A 114 -4.87 -2.06 8.61
N THR A 115 -3.99 -2.94 8.13
CA THR A 115 -3.22 -2.70 6.91
C THR A 115 -3.67 -3.66 5.80
N TRP A 116 -3.84 -3.11 4.61
CA TRP A 116 -4.14 -3.83 3.38
C TRP A 116 -3.00 -3.64 2.38
N SER A 117 -2.51 -4.73 1.80
CA SER A 117 -1.50 -4.69 0.75
C SER A 117 -2.10 -5.09 -0.60
N GLY A 118 -1.48 -4.64 -1.69
CA GLY A 118 -1.94 -4.92 -3.05
C GLY A 118 -3.19 -4.13 -3.44
N CYS A 119 -3.41 -2.95 -2.83
CA CYS A 119 -4.47 -2.03 -3.18
C CYS A 119 -4.05 -1.12 -4.35
N ASP A 120 -5.00 -0.68 -5.16
CA ASP A 120 -4.79 0.43 -6.10
C ASP A 120 -5.31 1.71 -5.46
N LEU A 121 -4.39 2.50 -4.87
CA LEU A 121 -4.75 3.75 -4.20
C LEU A 121 -4.92 4.94 -5.16
N SER A 122 -4.78 4.74 -6.46
CA SER A 122 -5.16 5.73 -7.48
C SER A 122 -6.68 5.78 -7.71
N VAL A 123 -7.40 4.74 -7.26
CA VAL A 123 -8.83 4.58 -7.43
C VAL A 123 -9.56 4.81 -6.10
N PRO A 124 -10.24 5.97 -5.90
CA PRO A 124 -10.91 6.28 -4.63
C PRO A 124 -11.93 5.22 -4.18
N THR A 125 -12.63 4.61 -5.14
CA THR A 125 -13.62 3.57 -4.85
C THR A 125 -13.00 2.29 -4.28
N ASP A 126 -11.77 1.94 -4.66
CA ASP A 126 -11.07 0.79 -4.08
C ASP A 126 -10.65 1.08 -2.63
N ILE A 127 -10.17 2.29 -2.36
CA ILE A 127 -9.88 2.76 -1.00
C ILE A 127 -11.14 2.68 -0.12
N ALA A 128 -12.24 3.28 -0.58
CA ALA A 128 -13.50 3.33 0.17
C ALA A 128 -14.04 1.92 0.45
N LEU A 129 -13.92 0.99 -0.51
CA LEU A 129 -14.33 -0.39 -0.36
C LEU A 129 -13.52 -1.12 0.73
N ARG A 130 -12.19 -0.92 0.79
CA ARG A 130 -11.32 -1.50 1.82
C ARG A 130 -11.65 -0.95 3.20
N VAL A 131 -11.90 0.34 3.30
CA VAL A 131 -12.34 0.97 4.55
C VAL A 131 -13.68 0.36 5.00
N ARG A 132 -14.66 0.28 4.11
CA ARG A 132 -15.97 -0.32 4.39
C ARG A 132 -15.85 -1.77 4.87
N TRP A 133 -15.05 -2.60 4.20
CA TRP A 133 -14.82 -3.99 4.62
C TRP A 133 -14.17 -4.08 6.01
N THR A 134 -13.24 -3.19 6.29
CA THR A 134 -12.58 -3.11 7.60
C THR A 134 -13.60 -2.82 8.69
N PHE A 135 -14.44 -1.79 8.50
CA PHE A 135 -15.50 -1.44 9.45
C PHE A 135 -16.54 -2.56 9.61
N THR A 136 -17.01 -3.14 8.51
CA THR A 136 -17.94 -4.25 8.56
C THR A 136 -17.39 -5.43 9.34
N GLY A 137 -16.12 -5.76 9.14
CA GLY A 137 -15.44 -6.83 9.88
C GLY A 137 -15.31 -6.51 11.37
N TRP A 138 -15.00 -5.27 11.72
CA TRP A 138 -14.90 -4.85 13.12
C TRP A 138 -16.27 -4.84 13.83
N MET A 139 -17.32 -4.39 13.15
CA MET A 139 -18.68 -4.36 13.72
C MET A 139 -19.29 -5.76 13.85
N ALA A 140 -18.88 -6.73 13.03
CA ALA A 140 -19.38 -8.10 13.08
C ALA A 140 -18.64 -8.98 14.12
N GLY A 141 -17.50 -8.54 14.64
CA GLY A 141 -16.66 -9.26 15.60
C GLY A 141 -16.50 -8.52 16.92
N ASP A 142 -16.04 -9.26 17.95
CA ASP A 142 -15.68 -8.69 19.28
C ASP A 142 -14.44 -7.79 19.23
N GLN A 143 -13.89 -7.53 18.05
CA GLN A 143 -12.67 -6.75 17.84
C GLN A 143 -12.93 -5.33 17.33
N GLY A 144 -14.18 -4.92 17.29
CA GLY A 144 -14.55 -3.55 16.94
C GLY A 144 -14.10 -2.51 17.96
N PRO A 145 -14.20 -1.21 17.62
CA PRO A 145 -14.07 -0.14 18.60
C PRO A 145 -15.08 -0.37 19.73
N SER A 146 -14.65 -0.12 20.96
CA SER A 146 -15.48 -0.33 22.14
C SER A 146 -16.58 0.74 22.29
N GLY A 147 -16.61 1.72 21.39
CA GLY A 147 -17.55 2.84 21.38
C GLY A 147 -17.74 3.40 19.97
N GLU A 148 -18.45 4.51 19.90
CA GLU A 148 -18.67 5.23 18.63
C GLU A 148 -17.33 5.65 18.02
N ALA A 149 -17.11 5.36 16.74
CA ALA A 149 -15.95 5.85 16.01
C ALA A 149 -15.98 7.38 15.95
N ARG A 150 -14.91 8.03 16.38
CA ARG A 150 -14.79 9.49 16.45
C ARG A 150 -13.96 10.06 15.31
N SER A 151 -12.92 9.38 14.92
CA SER A 151 -12.12 9.76 13.77
C SER A 151 -11.69 8.54 12.97
N ILE A 152 -11.45 8.77 11.68
CA ILE A 152 -10.84 7.83 10.77
C ILE A 152 -9.60 8.46 10.17
N ARG A 153 -8.50 7.73 10.19
CA ARG A 153 -7.26 8.08 9.51
C ARG A 153 -6.93 7.01 8.49
N ILE A 154 -6.68 7.41 7.26
CA ILE A 154 -6.23 6.53 6.19
C ILE A 154 -4.85 6.99 5.71
N THR A 155 -3.95 6.04 5.55
CA THR A 155 -2.55 6.31 5.22
C THR A 155 -2.12 5.46 4.04
N ALA A 156 -1.62 6.11 2.99
CA ALA A 156 -0.87 5.46 1.93
C ALA A 156 0.57 5.25 2.42
N CYS A 157 0.91 3.98 2.71
CA CYS A 157 2.22 3.62 3.20
C CYS A 157 3.19 3.38 2.05
N ASP A 158 4.47 3.68 2.29
CA ASP A 158 5.57 3.45 1.34
C ASP A 158 5.25 3.96 -0.09
N PRO A 159 4.79 5.22 -0.26
CA PRO A 159 4.51 5.74 -1.58
C PRO A 159 5.80 5.85 -2.39
N CYS A 160 5.73 5.49 -3.67
CA CYS A 160 6.86 5.59 -4.59
C CYS A 160 6.46 6.39 -5.84
N PRO A 161 7.43 6.96 -6.57
CA PRO A 161 7.13 7.63 -7.82
C PRO A 161 6.38 6.71 -8.76
N GLY A 162 5.23 7.18 -9.26
CA GLY A 162 4.50 6.48 -10.31
C GLY A 162 5.43 6.34 -11.51
N SER A 163 5.56 5.13 -12.06
CA SER A 163 6.23 4.93 -13.35
C SER A 163 5.37 5.64 -14.39
N GLY A 164 5.63 6.94 -14.56
CA GLY A 164 5.03 7.72 -15.63
C GLY A 164 5.39 7.05 -16.94
N SER A 165 4.40 6.57 -17.64
CA SER A 165 4.51 6.30 -19.06
C SER A 165 5.06 7.59 -19.67
N SER A 166 6.34 7.58 -20.06
CA SER A 166 6.87 8.57 -20.99
C SER A 166 6.04 8.43 -22.27
N ALA A 167 4.96 9.18 -22.34
CA ALA A 167 4.29 9.44 -23.60
C ALA A 167 5.15 10.47 -24.32
N LEU A 168 5.81 10.01 -25.38
CA LEU A 168 6.32 10.82 -26.47
C LEU A 168 5.20 11.66 -27.09
#